data_9ea2a6e7fad4e53266d9775998703299
#
_entry.id   9ea2a6e7fad4e53266d9775998703299
#
_cell.length_a   1.000
_cell.length_b   1.000
_cell.length_c   1.000
_cell.angle_alpha   90.00
_cell.angle_beta   90.00
_cell.angle_gamma   90.00
#
_symmetry.space_group_name_H-M   'P 1'
#
loop_
_entity.id
_entity.type
_entity.pdbx_description
1 polymer ?
#
loop_
_entity_poly.entity_id
_entity_poly.type
_entity_poly.pdbx_seq_one_letter_code
_entity_poly.pdbx_strand_id
1 'polypeptide(L)'
;ANLVDVHEGVAPQSLNHFNRLRAVKVTATLAPGYTVDDGLKAMDAAAKATLPPTAQTDLDGQSREFRKSGGEIYFTFVLALLFIYLVLAAQFESFAHPFVIMLSVPLSMTGALLVLWLAGGTLNIYSQVGLVTLVGLITKHGILIVEFSNQLRDKGVALKDAVIEASTLRLRPILMTTGAMVLGALPLALAHGAGA
;
A
#
# COMPACT_ATOMS: atom_id res chain seq x y z
N ALA A 1 12.23 -8.00 67.38
CA ALA A 1 10.90 -8.46 66.95
C ALA A 1 10.82 -8.28 65.41
N ASN A 2 10.85 -9.36 64.65
CA ASN A 2 10.67 -9.31 63.21
C ASN A 2 9.19 -8.99 62.94
N LEU A 3 8.92 -7.79 62.44
CA LEU A 3 7.57 -7.35 62.09
C LEU A 3 7.21 -7.68 60.62
N VAL A 4 8.18 -8.18 59.83
CA VAL A 4 7.99 -8.44 58.40
C VAL A 4 8.75 -9.71 58.02
N ASP A 5 8.08 -10.58 57.32
CA ASP A 5 8.66 -11.76 56.69
C ASP A 5 8.88 -11.44 55.21
N VAL A 6 10.12 -11.54 54.74
CA VAL A 6 10.49 -11.20 53.37
C VAL A 6 10.60 -12.47 52.53
N HIS A 7 9.70 -12.63 51.58
CA HIS A 7 9.76 -13.71 50.61
C HIS A 7 10.25 -13.17 49.26
N GLU A 8 11.28 -13.84 48.69
CA GLU A 8 11.68 -13.56 47.31
C GLU A 8 10.66 -14.18 46.35
N GLY A 9 10.14 -13.36 45.45
CA GLY A 9 9.15 -13.77 44.48
C GLY A 9 9.37 -13.08 43.13
N VAL A 10 8.77 -13.62 42.08
CA VAL A 10 8.81 -13.02 40.73
C VAL A 10 7.71 -11.97 40.62
N ALA A 11 8.07 -10.74 40.36
CA ALA A 11 7.13 -9.66 40.11
C ALA A 11 7.31 -9.12 38.67
N PRO A 12 6.23 -8.66 38.03
CA PRO A 12 6.34 -8.07 36.70
C PRO A 12 7.15 -6.76 36.79
N GLN A 13 8.10 -6.61 35.87
CA GLN A 13 8.97 -5.44 35.80
C GLN A 13 8.21 -4.13 35.48
N SER A 14 7.09 -4.24 34.75
CA SER A 14 6.20 -3.13 34.43
C SER A 14 4.73 -3.57 34.49
N LEU A 15 3.89 -2.70 35.05
CA LEU A 15 2.44 -2.89 35.07
C LEU A 15 1.82 -2.02 33.98
N ASN A 16 1.64 -2.61 32.82
CA ASN A 16 1.06 -1.91 31.68
C ASN A 16 -0.45 -1.78 31.83
N HIS A 17 -0.98 -0.65 31.41
CA HIS A 17 -2.42 -0.40 31.33
C HIS A 17 -2.78 -0.04 29.90
N PHE A 18 -3.88 -0.60 29.45
CA PHE A 18 -4.47 -0.27 28.15
C PHE A 18 -5.97 0.02 28.37
N ASN A 19 -6.49 1.13 27.88
CA ASN A 19 -7.86 1.58 28.09
C ASN A 19 -8.30 1.54 29.58
N ARG A 20 -7.41 1.95 30.49
CA ARG A 20 -7.60 1.94 31.97
C ARG A 20 -7.71 0.55 32.61
N LEU A 21 -7.52 -0.51 31.85
CA LEU A 21 -7.47 -1.89 32.34
C LEU A 21 -6.02 -2.34 32.43
N ARG A 22 -5.72 -3.24 33.37
CA ARG A 22 -4.42 -3.92 33.39
C ARG A 22 -4.26 -4.75 32.13
N ALA A 23 -3.13 -4.59 31.46
CA ALA A 23 -2.85 -5.26 30.20
C ALA A 23 -1.49 -5.97 30.22
N VAL A 24 -1.43 -7.07 29.51
CA VAL A 24 -0.19 -7.77 29.19
C VAL A 24 0.00 -7.71 27.69
N LYS A 25 1.18 -7.24 27.24
CA LYS A 25 1.53 -7.23 25.83
C LYS A 25 2.20 -8.54 25.47
N VAL A 26 1.59 -9.26 24.54
CA VAL A 26 2.17 -10.48 23.95
C VAL A 26 2.68 -10.12 22.55
N THR A 27 3.96 -10.34 22.31
CA THR A 27 4.60 -10.13 21.02
C THR A 27 5.04 -11.45 20.43
N ALA A 28 4.84 -11.64 19.13
CA ALA A 28 5.27 -12.82 18.40
C ALA A 28 5.94 -12.41 17.10
N THR A 29 6.94 -13.17 16.68
CA THR A 29 7.60 -13.02 15.38
C THR A 29 7.09 -14.13 14.46
N LEU A 30 6.74 -13.76 13.24
CA LEU A 30 6.27 -14.69 12.24
C LEU A 30 7.42 -15.57 11.73
N ALA A 31 7.16 -16.86 11.56
CA ALA A 31 8.08 -17.74 10.85
C ALA A 31 8.08 -17.44 9.34
N PRO A 32 9.18 -17.73 8.63
CA PRO A 32 9.23 -17.53 7.19
C PRO A 32 8.09 -18.26 6.47
N GLY A 33 7.42 -17.56 5.55
CA GLY A 33 6.30 -18.13 4.77
C GLY A 33 4.91 -17.89 5.35
N TYR A 34 4.78 -17.31 6.53
CA TYR A 34 3.47 -16.93 7.10
C TYR A 34 3.21 -15.44 6.96
N THR A 35 1.94 -15.10 6.70
CA THR A 35 1.50 -13.70 6.60
C THR A 35 1.09 -13.14 7.97
N VAL A 36 1.02 -11.81 8.07
CA VAL A 36 0.52 -11.14 9.30
C VAL A 36 -0.90 -11.57 9.62
N ASP A 37 -1.74 -11.80 8.62
CA ASP A 37 -3.11 -12.28 8.80
C ASP A 37 -3.18 -13.68 9.42
N ASP A 38 -2.31 -14.59 8.94
CA ASP A 38 -2.21 -15.95 9.51
C ASP A 38 -1.78 -15.91 10.98
N GLY A 39 -0.80 -15.07 11.29
CA GLY A 39 -0.35 -14.85 12.66
C GLY A 39 -1.44 -14.30 13.57
N LEU A 40 -2.18 -13.30 13.10
CA LEU A 40 -3.29 -12.71 13.85
C LEU A 40 -4.43 -13.71 14.07
N LYS A 41 -4.79 -14.50 13.07
CA LYS A 41 -5.79 -15.57 13.20
C LYS A 41 -5.37 -16.63 14.22
N ALA A 42 -4.10 -17.05 14.19
CA ALA A 42 -3.56 -17.99 15.15
C ALA A 42 -3.58 -17.43 16.59
N MET A 43 -3.19 -16.17 16.77
CA MET A 43 -3.25 -15.50 18.08
C MET A 43 -4.69 -15.32 18.59
N ASP A 44 -5.63 -14.95 17.74
CA ASP A 44 -7.05 -14.85 18.08
C ASP A 44 -7.63 -16.22 18.48
N ALA A 45 -7.25 -17.27 17.78
CA ALA A 45 -7.67 -18.65 18.11
C ALA A 45 -7.10 -19.11 19.46
N ALA A 46 -5.81 -18.85 19.71
CA ALA A 46 -5.15 -19.18 20.97
C ALA A 46 -5.76 -18.37 22.14
N ALA A 47 -6.01 -17.09 21.93
CA ALA A 47 -6.65 -16.24 22.93
C ALA A 47 -8.04 -16.74 23.32
N LYS A 48 -8.87 -17.09 22.33
CA LYS A 48 -10.22 -17.66 22.57
C LYS A 48 -10.19 -18.99 23.32
N ALA A 49 -9.15 -19.80 23.09
CA ALA A 49 -9.01 -21.11 23.73
C ALA A 49 -8.50 -21.02 25.18
N THR A 50 -7.70 -19.99 25.51
CA THR A 50 -6.93 -19.95 26.76
C THR A 50 -7.44 -18.88 27.72
N LEU A 51 -8.00 -17.78 27.23
CA LEU A 51 -8.39 -16.65 28.05
C LEU A 51 -9.80 -16.84 28.65
N PRO A 52 -10.02 -16.40 29.89
CA PRO A 52 -11.36 -16.39 30.49
C PRO A 52 -12.28 -15.40 29.77
N PRO A 53 -13.62 -15.58 29.86
CA PRO A 53 -14.59 -14.70 29.17
C PRO A 53 -14.54 -13.22 29.58
N THR A 54 -13.93 -12.93 30.71
CA THR A 54 -13.74 -11.57 31.23
C THR A 54 -12.55 -10.84 30.64
N ALA A 55 -11.63 -11.56 29.98
CA ALA A 55 -10.46 -10.97 29.35
C ALA A 55 -10.83 -10.35 28.01
N GLN A 56 -10.35 -9.14 27.79
CA GLN A 56 -10.48 -8.44 26.51
C GLN A 56 -9.16 -8.49 25.75
N THR A 57 -9.22 -8.80 24.48
CA THR A 57 -8.06 -8.76 23.58
C THR A 57 -8.16 -7.57 22.65
N ASP A 58 -7.06 -6.86 22.47
CA ASP A 58 -6.95 -5.79 21.48
C ASP A 58 -5.58 -5.88 20.77
N LEU A 59 -5.48 -5.25 19.63
CA LEU A 59 -4.27 -5.24 18.83
C LEU A 59 -3.49 -3.94 19.08
N ASP A 60 -2.15 -4.01 18.98
CA ASP A 60 -1.28 -2.86 19.13
C ASP A 60 -0.32 -2.73 17.93
N GLY A 61 0.15 -1.51 17.66
CA GLY A 61 1.12 -1.22 16.61
C GLY A 61 0.67 -1.64 15.20
N GLN A 62 1.58 -2.28 14.48
CA GLN A 62 1.34 -2.71 13.09
C GLN A 62 0.15 -3.65 12.93
N SER A 63 -0.12 -4.49 13.91
CA SER A 63 -1.25 -5.44 13.87
C SER A 63 -2.60 -4.71 13.90
N ARG A 64 -2.69 -3.64 14.67
CA ARG A 64 -3.88 -2.78 14.70
C ARG A 64 -4.07 -2.05 13.38
N GLU A 65 -3.00 -1.46 12.84
CA GLU A 65 -3.03 -0.76 11.55
C GLU A 65 -3.41 -1.71 10.42
N PHE A 66 -2.84 -2.91 10.40
CA PHE A 66 -3.17 -3.95 9.41
C PHE A 66 -4.67 -4.31 9.43
N ARG A 67 -5.25 -4.50 10.61
CA ARG A 67 -6.68 -4.86 10.74
C ARG A 67 -7.60 -3.70 10.38
N LYS A 68 -7.24 -2.46 10.75
CA LYS A 68 -8.00 -1.25 10.37
C LYS A 68 -7.92 -0.97 8.87
N SER A 69 -6.73 -1.10 8.31
CA SER A 69 -6.47 -0.77 6.90
C SER A 69 -7.17 -1.69 5.90
N GLY A 70 -7.49 -2.94 6.27
CA GLY A 70 -7.99 -3.94 5.33
C GLY A 70 -9.30 -3.57 4.61
N GLY A 71 -10.21 -2.84 5.25
CA GLY A 71 -11.45 -2.35 4.63
C GLY A 71 -11.35 -0.90 4.13
N GLU A 72 -10.69 -0.05 4.88
CA GLU A 72 -10.57 1.38 4.61
C GLU A 72 -9.69 1.67 3.39
N ILE A 73 -8.64 0.88 3.17
CA ILE A 73 -7.75 1.03 2.00
C ILE A 73 -8.49 0.74 0.70
N TYR A 74 -9.32 -0.31 0.66
CA TYR A 74 -10.09 -0.62 -0.55
C TYR A 74 -11.06 0.52 -0.90
N PHE A 75 -11.78 1.03 0.09
CA PHE A 75 -12.66 2.18 -0.10
C PHE A 75 -11.90 3.43 -0.56
N THR A 76 -10.79 3.73 0.09
CA THR A 76 -9.92 4.86 -0.28
C THR A 76 -9.37 4.71 -1.70
N PHE A 77 -8.99 3.50 -2.09
CA PHE A 77 -8.47 3.21 -3.42
C PHE A 77 -9.54 3.44 -4.50
N VAL A 78 -10.76 2.92 -4.31
CA VAL A 78 -11.88 3.13 -5.23
C VAL A 78 -12.24 4.61 -5.32
N LEU A 79 -12.28 5.29 -4.17
CA LEU A 79 -12.56 6.73 -4.12
C LEU A 79 -11.48 7.54 -4.84
N ALA A 80 -10.20 7.19 -4.67
CA ALA A 80 -9.09 7.83 -5.36
C ALA A 80 -9.17 7.64 -6.88
N LEU A 81 -9.48 6.43 -7.35
CA LEU A 81 -9.70 6.16 -8.78
C LEU A 81 -10.87 6.99 -9.34
N LEU A 82 -11.97 7.06 -8.61
CA LEU A 82 -13.12 7.87 -8.99
C LEU A 82 -12.75 9.35 -9.08
N PHE A 83 -12.03 9.87 -8.09
CA PHE A 83 -11.57 11.27 -8.08
C PHE A 83 -10.63 11.57 -9.25
N ILE A 84 -9.66 10.70 -9.50
CA ILE A 84 -8.74 10.82 -10.65
C ILE A 84 -9.55 10.86 -11.94
N TYR A 85 -10.52 9.95 -12.11
CA TYR A 85 -11.37 9.90 -13.29
C TYR A 85 -12.16 11.19 -13.49
N LEU A 86 -12.79 11.71 -12.43
CA LEU A 86 -13.58 12.96 -12.51
C LEU A 86 -12.72 14.18 -12.83
N VAL A 87 -11.54 14.28 -12.21
CA VAL A 87 -10.59 15.39 -12.50
C VAL A 87 -10.12 15.32 -13.95
N LEU A 88 -9.79 14.13 -14.44
CA LEU A 88 -9.40 13.95 -15.84
C LEU A 88 -10.56 14.24 -16.80
N ALA A 89 -11.79 13.82 -16.46
CA ALA A 89 -12.97 14.11 -17.27
C ALA A 89 -13.23 15.62 -17.39
N ALA A 90 -13.05 16.36 -16.30
CA ALA A 90 -13.14 17.81 -16.29
C ALA A 90 -12.01 18.46 -17.10
N GLN A 91 -10.78 17.94 -17.02
CA GLN A 91 -9.62 18.49 -17.72
C GLN A 91 -9.68 18.27 -19.24
N PHE A 92 -10.14 17.09 -19.67
CA PHE A 92 -10.23 16.72 -21.08
C PHE A 92 -11.59 17.05 -21.72
N GLU A 93 -12.54 17.59 -20.95
CA GLU A 93 -13.93 17.82 -21.40
C GLU A 93 -14.54 16.60 -22.13
N SER A 94 -14.14 15.41 -21.71
CA SER A 94 -14.50 14.13 -22.33
C SER A 94 -14.49 13.00 -21.31
N PHE A 95 -15.44 12.09 -21.40
CA PHE A 95 -15.46 10.89 -20.59
C PHE A 95 -14.66 9.72 -21.20
N ALA A 96 -14.34 9.78 -22.49
CA ALA A 96 -13.62 8.72 -23.17
C ALA A 96 -12.11 8.76 -22.89
N HIS A 97 -11.49 9.93 -22.91
CA HIS A 97 -10.04 10.08 -22.71
C HIS A 97 -9.58 9.62 -21.32
N PRO A 98 -10.24 9.99 -20.21
CA PRO A 98 -9.90 9.45 -18.89
C PRO A 98 -9.99 7.95 -18.81
N PHE A 99 -10.99 7.36 -19.43
CA PHE A 99 -11.16 5.90 -19.44
C PHE A 99 -9.97 5.19 -20.10
N VAL A 100 -9.52 5.70 -21.24
CA VAL A 100 -8.32 5.18 -21.94
C VAL A 100 -7.07 5.30 -21.09
N ILE A 101 -6.87 6.45 -20.43
CA ILE A 101 -5.73 6.66 -19.52
C ILE A 101 -5.79 5.68 -18.35
N MET A 102 -6.95 5.52 -17.74
CA MET A 102 -7.12 4.63 -16.59
C MET A 102 -7.00 3.14 -16.94
N LEU A 103 -7.16 2.75 -18.19
CA LEU A 103 -6.93 1.37 -18.63
C LEU A 103 -5.47 0.91 -18.44
N SER A 104 -4.54 1.84 -18.35
CA SER A 104 -3.14 1.55 -18.01
C SER A 104 -2.95 1.13 -16.55
N VAL A 105 -3.87 1.51 -15.64
CA VAL A 105 -3.78 1.23 -14.19
C VAL A 105 -3.83 -0.26 -13.88
N PRO A 106 -4.83 -1.04 -14.34
CA PRO A 106 -4.86 -2.49 -14.11
C PRO A 106 -3.62 -3.20 -14.62
N LEU A 107 -3.12 -2.79 -15.79
CA LEU A 107 -1.91 -3.38 -16.38
C LEU A 107 -0.67 -3.13 -15.51
N SER A 108 -0.52 -1.92 -14.98
CA SER A 108 0.59 -1.58 -14.09
C SER A 108 0.50 -2.27 -12.74
N MET A 109 -0.70 -2.39 -12.19
CA MET A 109 -0.94 -3.10 -10.94
C MET A 109 -0.62 -4.59 -11.06
N THR A 110 -1.03 -5.23 -12.16
CA THR A 110 -0.68 -6.64 -12.41
C THR A 110 0.82 -6.82 -12.53
N GLY A 111 1.52 -5.90 -13.21
CA GLY A 111 2.98 -5.90 -13.30
C GLY A 111 3.65 -5.76 -11.93
N ALA A 112 3.20 -4.82 -11.10
CA ALA A 112 3.75 -4.61 -9.77
C ALA A 112 3.52 -5.81 -8.85
N LEU A 113 2.30 -6.38 -8.84
CA LEU A 113 1.98 -7.56 -8.05
C LEU A 113 2.76 -8.80 -8.50
N LEU A 114 2.98 -8.95 -9.81
CA LEU A 114 3.78 -10.04 -10.37
C LEU A 114 5.24 -9.92 -9.91
N VAL A 115 5.83 -8.73 -9.96
CA VAL A 115 7.21 -8.50 -9.48
C VAL A 115 7.30 -8.74 -7.97
N LEU A 116 6.32 -8.26 -7.19
CA LEU A 116 6.26 -8.48 -5.75
C LEU A 116 6.21 -9.99 -5.43
N TRP A 117 5.38 -10.75 -6.17
CA TRP A 117 5.28 -12.21 -6.01
C TRP A 117 6.58 -12.92 -6.38
N LEU A 118 7.22 -12.55 -7.49
CA LEU A 118 8.52 -13.12 -7.91
C LEU A 118 9.65 -12.83 -6.91
N ALA A 119 9.60 -11.66 -6.27
CA ALA A 119 10.56 -11.27 -5.24
C ALA A 119 10.29 -11.95 -3.87
N GLY A 120 9.22 -12.75 -3.75
CA GLY A 120 8.83 -13.35 -2.48
C GLY A 120 8.30 -12.36 -1.44
N GLY A 121 7.95 -11.15 -1.88
CA GLY A 121 7.40 -10.11 -1.01
C GLY A 121 5.96 -10.38 -0.60
N THR A 122 5.56 -9.83 0.55
CA THR A 122 4.19 -9.94 1.07
C THR A 122 3.43 -8.63 0.88
N LEU A 123 2.09 -8.75 0.74
CA LEU A 123 1.20 -7.59 0.76
C LEU A 123 1.11 -7.05 2.19
N ASN A 124 1.84 -5.97 2.43
CA ASN A 124 1.82 -5.23 3.69
C ASN A 124 1.32 -3.80 3.46
N ILE A 125 1.21 -3.00 4.51
CA ILE A 125 0.74 -1.60 4.42
C ILE A 125 1.63 -0.77 3.49
N TYR A 126 2.94 -0.99 3.50
CA TYR A 126 3.88 -0.26 2.67
C TYR A 126 3.72 -0.60 1.17
N SER A 127 3.55 -1.89 0.84
CA SER A 127 3.28 -2.30 -0.55
C SER A 127 1.93 -1.79 -1.04
N GLN A 128 0.90 -1.71 -0.18
CA GLN A 128 -0.40 -1.13 -0.54
C GLN A 128 -0.30 0.37 -0.82
N VAL A 129 0.42 1.13 0.01
CA VAL A 129 0.72 2.55 -0.25
C VAL A 129 1.53 2.71 -1.53
N GLY A 130 2.50 1.83 -1.78
CA GLY A 130 3.26 1.78 -3.02
C GLY A 130 2.37 1.57 -4.25
N LEU A 131 1.39 0.68 -4.19
CA LEU A 131 0.42 0.44 -5.27
C LEU A 131 -0.43 1.68 -5.55
N VAL A 132 -0.93 2.37 -4.52
CA VAL A 132 -1.67 3.63 -4.69
C VAL A 132 -0.81 4.71 -5.34
N THR A 133 0.45 4.84 -4.91
CA THR A 133 1.41 5.78 -5.48
C THR A 133 1.71 5.47 -6.95
N LEU A 134 1.81 4.17 -7.30
CA LEU A 134 2.05 3.71 -8.67
C LEU A 134 0.93 4.16 -9.62
N VAL A 135 -0.33 4.14 -9.18
CA VAL A 135 -1.47 4.65 -9.98
C VAL A 135 -1.24 6.10 -10.38
N GLY A 136 -0.84 6.96 -9.44
CA GLY A 136 -0.56 8.37 -9.74
C GLY A 136 0.61 8.56 -10.70
N LEU A 137 1.66 7.76 -10.57
CA LEU A 137 2.83 7.83 -11.45
C LEU A 137 2.52 7.41 -12.89
N ILE A 138 1.75 6.34 -13.07
CA ILE A 138 1.43 5.82 -14.40
C ILE A 138 0.42 6.70 -15.14
N THR A 139 -0.57 7.23 -14.43
CA THR A 139 -1.58 8.12 -14.98
C THR A 139 -0.94 9.36 -15.61
N LYS A 140 0.11 9.91 -14.99
CA LYS A 140 0.88 11.04 -15.53
C LYS A 140 1.41 10.79 -16.95
N HIS A 141 1.93 9.60 -17.24
CA HIS A 141 2.45 9.26 -18.56
C HIS A 141 1.33 9.14 -19.59
N GLY A 142 0.20 8.53 -19.21
CA GLY A 142 -1.00 8.45 -20.04
C GLY A 142 -1.54 9.84 -20.41
N ILE A 143 -1.63 10.75 -19.43
CA ILE A 143 -2.07 12.14 -19.64
C ILE A 143 -1.21 12.81 -20.70
N LEU A 144 0.12 12.76 -20.58
CA LEU A 144 1.04 13.43 -21.50
C LEU A 144 0.92 12.93 -22.95
N ILE A 145 0.69 11.64 -23.16
CA ILE A 145 0.53 11.07 -24.50
C ILE A 145 -0.83 11.45 -25.09
N VAL A 146 -1.91 11.28 -24.32
CA VAL A 146 -3.28 11.57 -24.78
C VAL A 146 -3.46 13.06 -25.08
N GLU A 147 -2.98 13.92 -24.21
CA GLU A 147 -3.02 15.38 -24.39
C GLU A 147 -2.34 15.80 -25.69
N PHE A 148 -1.11 15.31 -25.92
CA PHE A 148 -0.37 15.66 -27.13
C PHE A 148 -0.98 15.05 -28.38
N SER A 149 -1.55 13.84 -28.29
CA SER A 149 -2.29 13.22 -29.39
C SER A 149 -3.52 14.04 -29.79
N ASN A 150 -4.26 14.57 -28.81
CA ASN A 150 -5.40 15.46 -29.05
C ASN A 150 -4.97 16.75 -29.74
N GLN A 151 -3.89 17.39 -29.28
CA GLN A 151 -3.33 18.58 -29.94
C GLN A 151 -2.93 18.35 -31.40
N LEU A 152 -2.39 17.18 -31.74
CA LEU A 152 -2.08 16.81 -33.11
C LEU A 152 -3.35 16.54 -33.94
N ARG A 153 -4.36 15.94 -33.36
CA ARG A 153 -5.66 15.74 -34.01
C ARG A 153 -6.36 17.06 -34.34
N ASP A 154 -6.30 18.01 -33.44
CA ASP A 154 -6.86 19.37 -33.64
C ASP A 154 -6.16 20.09 -34.81
N LYS A 155 -4.90 19.72 -35.10
CA LYS A 155 -4.16 20.20 -36.29
C LYS A 155 -4.49 19.41 -37.56
N GLY A 156 -5.43 18.45 -37.51
CA GLY A 156 -5.87 17.67 -38.67
C GLY A 156 -5.09 16.40 -38.96
N VAL A 157 -4.21 15.95 -38.04
CA VAL A 157 -3.47 14.69 -38.18
C VAL A 157 -4.40 13.50 -37.92
N ALA A 158 -4.29 12.44 -38.72
CA ALA A 158 -5.08 11.23 -38.52
C ALA A 158 -4.78 10.59 -37.16
N LEU A 159 -5.81 9.98 -36.52
CA LEU A 159 -5.70 9.44 -35.15
C LEU A 159 -4.49 8.53 -34.96
N LYS A 160 -4.26 7.61 -35.90
CA LYS A 160 -3.15 6.65 -35.80
C LYS A 160 -1.79 7.35 -35.83
N ASP A 161 -1.62 8.29 -36.73
CA ASP A 161 -0.36 9.00 -36.91
C ASP A 161 -0.13 9.98 -35.74
N ALA A 162 -1.19 10.63 -35.25
CA ALA A 162 -1.14 11.50 -34.08
C ALA A 162 -0.68 10.74 -32.83
N VAL A 163 -1.17 9.51 -32.60
CA VAL A 163 -0.75 8.70 -31.45
C VAL A 163 0.70 8.23 -31.59
N ILE A 164 1.12 7.82 -32.79
CA ILE A 164 2.50 7.39 -33.05
C ILE A 164 3.46 8.58 -32.85
N GLU A 165 3.14 9.73 -33.42
CA GLU A 165 3.96 10.93 -33.33
C GLU A 165 4.02 11.44 -31.88
N ALA A 166 2.89 11.49 -31.17
CA ALA A 166 2.83 11.84 -29.74
C ALA A 166 3.71 10.93 -28.88
N SER A 167 3.63 9.62 -29.11
CA SER A 167 4.41 8.63 -28.39
C SER A 167 5.91 8.77 -28.63
N THR A 168 6.32 9.00 -29.88
CA THR A 168 7.73 9.17 -30.25
C THR A 168 8.34 10.44 -29.68
N LEU A 169 7.64 11.57 -29.77
CA LEU A 169 8.10 12.83 -29.25
C LEU A 169 8.16 12.87 -27.71
N ARG A 170 7.23 12.20 -27.06
CA ARG A 170 7.16 12.13 -25.59
C ARG A 170 7.99 10.98 -24.99
N LEU A 171 8.51 10.07 -25.79
CA LEU A 171 9.30 8.93 -25.31
C LEU A 171 10.51 9.38 -24.48
N ARG A 172 11.28 10.34 -24.97
CA ARG A 172 12.49 10.83 -24.29
C ARG A 172 12.18 11.45 -22.91
N PRO A 173 11.26 12.41 -22.75
CA PRO A 173 10.87 12.95 -21.45
C PRO A 173 10.33 11.88 -20.50
N ILE A 174 9.52 10.93 -21.01
CA ILE A 174 8.96 9.85 -20.19
C ILE A 174 10.08 8.94 -19.68
N LEU A 175 11.01 8.51 -20.53
CA LEU A 175 12.15 7.67 -20.13
C LEU A 175 13.06 8.38 -19.13
N MET A 176 13.30 9.69 -19.28
CA MET A 176 14.11 10.46 -18.32
C MET A 176 13.45 10.51 -16.96
N THR A 177 12.15 10.81 -16.89
CA THR A 177 11.43 10.90 -15.61
C THR A 177 11.26 9.53 -14.97
N THR A 178 10.98 8.49 -15.74
CA THR A 178 10.88 7.11 -15.24
C THR A 178 12.24 6.61 -14.75
N GLY A 179 13.30 6.86 -15.50
CA GLY A 179 14.67 6.52 -15.09
C GLY A 179 15.08 7.21 -13.80
N ALA A 180 14.78 8.50 -13.66
CA ALA A 180 15.06 9.24 -12.43
C ALA A 180 14.28 8.68 -11.22
N MET A 181 13.01 8.30 -11.39
CA MET A 181 12.20 7.69 -10.34
C MET A 181 12.72 6.31 -9.94
N VAL A 182 13.07 5.46 -10.91
CA VAL A 182 13.59 4.12 -10.65
C VAL A 182 14.93 4.19 -9.92
N LEU A 183 15.86 5.04 -10.40
CA LEU A 183 17.15 5.24 -9.75
C LEU A 183 17.01 5.87 -8.37
N GLY A 184 16.06 6.79 -8.18
CA GLY A 184 15.78 7.39 -6.88
C GLY A 184 15.16 6.41 -5.88
N ALA A 185 14.40 5.42 -6.33
CA ALA A 185 13.81 4.38 -5.49
C ALA A 185 14.79 3.22 -5.20
N LEU A 186 15.88 3.09 -5.97
CA LEU A 186 16.82 1.98 -5.85
C LEU A 186 17.41 1.85 -4.42
N PRO A 187 17.87 2.92 -3.76
CA PRO A 187 18.39 2.83 -2.39
C PRO A 187 17.34 2.29 -1.41
N LEU A 188 16.08 2.69 -1.60
CA LEU A 188 14.97 2.23 -0.77
C LEU A 188 14.64 0.75 -1.02
N ALA A 189 14.70 0.31 -2.29
CA ALA A 189 14.46 -1.08 -2.67
C ALA A 189 15.56 -2.03 -2.18
N LEU A 190 16.78 -1.52 -1.96
CA LEU A 190 17.92 -2.28 -1.43
C LEU A 190 18.08 -2.12 0.08
N ALA A 191 17.24 -1.33 0.73
CA ALA A 191 17.28 -1.15 2.18
C ALA A 191 16.92 -2.47 2.89
N HIS A 192 17.70 -2.79 3.94
CA HIS A 192 17.48 -3.94 4.80
C HIS A 192 17.17 -3.44 6.20
N GLY A 193 16.07 -3.90 6.80
CA GLY A 193 15.69 -3.52 8.15
C GLY A 193 14.18 -3.54 8.41
N ALA A 194 13.78 -3.05 9.59
CA ALA A 194 12.37 -2.94 9.96
C ALA A 194 11.66 -1.94 9.02
N GLY A 195 10.83 -2.46 8.12
CA GLY A 195 10.09 -1.67 7.14
C GLY A 195 10.64 -1.76 5.70
N ALA A 196 11.64 -2.59 5.45
CA ALA A 196 12.13 -2.93 4.11
C ALA A 196 11.25 -3.97 3.43
#